data_e76ac1f41d99e28d845b15e2ae9fa3d2
#
_entry.id   e76ac1f41d99e28d845b15e2ae9fa3d2
#
_cell.length_a   1.000
_cell.length_b   1.000
_cell.length_c   1.000
_cell.angle_alpha   90.00
_cell.angle_beta   90.00
_cell.angle_gamma   90.00
#
_symmetry.space_group_name_H-M   'P 1'
#
loop_
_entity.id
_entity.type
_entity.pdbx_description
1 polymer ?
#
loop_
_entity_poly.entity_id
_entity_poly.type
_entity_poly.pdbx_seq_one_letter_code
_entity_poly.pdbx_strand_id
1 'polypeptide(L)'
;MKQVIKLPLFLGIVGGLCGGLLALTNYFTAPKIEKDEALRVNAAYLEHFTFSNIKDGEITDKLAKAGVTAKKITYDASEAYIGTIYNCTVAGFGGDVKFTVSYKDGKALKFIVTESKESQQGSAFLAGLEGDKDGSILNNLADNKAGSTVTYNAVSSAMETCLNDYLSEYKSL
;
A
#
# COMPACT_ATOMS: atom_id res chain seq x y z
N MET A 1 19.18 -52.60 -21.56
CA MET A 1 18.01 -51.72 -21.79
C MET A 1 17.19 -51.41 -20.55
N LYS A 2 17.08 -52.25 -19.52
CA LYS A 2 16.25 -51.99 -18.32
C LYS A 2 16.77 -50.89 -17.35
N GLN A 3 18.05 -50.55 -17.37
CA GLN A 3 18.61 -49.52 -16.48
C GLN A 3 18.45 -48.08 -17.00
N VAL A 4 18.41 -47.89 -18.33
CA VAL A 4 18.29 -46.57 -18.98
C VAL A 4 16.93 -45.93 -18.74
N ILE A 5 15.90 -46.71 -18.48
CA ILE A 5 14.51 -46.21 -18.25
C ILE A 5 14.28 -45.91 -16.76
N LYS A 6 15.03 -46.52 -15.84
CA LYS A 6 14.83 -46.35 -14.39
C LYS A 6 15.22 -44.92 -13.92
N LEU A 7 16.29 -44.36 -14.50
CA LEU A 7 16.81 -43.07 -14.09
C LEU A 7 15.84 -41.89 -14.43
N PRO A 8 15.35 -41.75 -15.69
CA PRO A 8 14.38 -40.72 -16.02
C PRO A 8 13.03 -40.91 -15.33
N LEU A 9 12.60 -42.19 -15.11
CA LEU A 9 11.38 -42.49 -14.36
C LEU A 9 11.49 -42.02 -12.90
N PHE A 10 12.61 -42.31 -12.24
CA PHE A 10 12.88 -41.88 -10.87
C PHE A 10 12.90 -40.33 -10.76
N LEU A 11 13.57 -39.66 -11.72
CA LEU A 11 13.65 -38.20 -11.76
C LEU A 11 12.27 -37.56 -11.98
N GLY A 12 11.44 -38.18 -12.84
CA GLY A 12 10.05 -37.74 -13.06
C GLY A 12 9.17 -37.87 -11.83
N ILE A 13 9.30 -38.98 -11.07
CA ILE A 13 8.56 -39.18 -9.82
C ILE A 13 8.99 -38.19 -8.76
N VAL A 14 10.29 -37.96 -8.58
CA VAL A 14 10.82 -36.99 -7.59
C VAL A 14 10.40 -35.56 -7.97
N GLY A 15 10.52 -35.19 -9.25
CA GLY A 15 10.09 -33.87 -9.74
C GLY A 15 8.58 -33.65 -9.57
N GLY A 16 7.77 -34.66 -9.86
CA GLY A 16 6.32 -34.62 -9.67
C GLY A 16 5.92 -34.51 -8.19
N LEU A 17 6.60 -35.23 -7.31
CA LEU A 17 6.37 -35.12 -5.85
C LEU A 17 6.77 -33.74 -5.31
N CYS A 18 7.93 -33.23 -5.69
CA CYS A 18 8.36 -31.89 -5.27
C CYS A 18 7.46 -30.77 -5.82
N GLY A 19 7.10 -30.85 -7.10
CA GLY A 19 6.18 -29.90 -7.72
C GLY A 19 4.77 -29.95 -7.13
N GLY A 20 4.27 -31.16 -6.84
CA GLY A 20 2.98 -31.37 -6.19
C GLY A 20 2.95 -30.83 -4.75
N LEU A 21 4.01 -31.03 -3.97
CA LEU A 21 4.13 -30.49 -2.62
C LEU A 21 4.18 -28.96 -2.64
N LEU A 22 4.93 -28.36 -3.56
CA LEU A 22 4.96 -26.89 -3.73
C LEU A 22 3.61 -26.32 -4.15
N ALA A 23 2.91 -26.96 -5.07
CA ALA A 23 1.58 -26.55 -5.50
C ALA A 23 0.55 -26.65 -4.37
N LEU A 24 0.58 -27.74 -3.58
CA LEU A 24 -0.25 -27.92 -2.40
C LEU A 24 0.03 -26.87 -1.33
N THR A 25 1.30 -26.59 -1.04
CA THR A 25 1.69 -25.57 -0.08
C THR A 25 1.19 -24.19 -0.51
N ASN A 26 1.38 -23.84 -1.78
CA ASN A 26 0.89 -22.58 -2.31
C ASN A 26 -0.65 -22.48 -2.26
N TYR A 27 -1.36 -23.56 -2.59
CA TYR A 27 -2.83 -23.60 -2.54
C TYR A 27 -3.39 -23.33 -1.14
N PHE A 28 -2.74 -23.86 -0.08
CA PHE A 28 -3.17 -23.62 1.29
C PHE A 28 -2.67 -22.29 1.87
N THR A 29 -1.55 -21.76 1.38
CA THR A 29 -0.91 -20.58 1.95
C THR A 29 -1.40 -19.29 1.29
N ALA A 30 -1.66 -19.30 -0.03
CA ALA A 30 -2.12 -18.13 -0.76
C ALA A 30 -3.38 -17.46 -0.14
N PRO A 31 -4.48 -18.18 0.15
CA PRO A 31 -5.68 -17.55 0.72
C PRO A 31 -5.47 -17.04 2.15
N LYS A 32 -4.45 -17.54 2.86
CA LYS A 32 -4.12 -17.06 4.20
C LYS A 32 -3.32 -15.77 4.14
N ILE A 33 -2.41 -15.65 3.18
CA ILE A 33 -1.64 -14.43 2.92
C ILE A 33 -2.58 -13.30 2.49
N GLU A 34 -3.51 -13.55 1.56
CA GLU A 34 -4.49 -12.56 1.13
C GLU A 34 -5.39 -12.07 2.28
N LYS A 35 -5.82 -12.97 3.16
CA LYS A 35 -6.62 -12.60 4.35
C LYS A 35 -5.82 -11.77 5.35
N ASP A 36 -4.57 -12.14 5.61
CA ASP A 36 -3.70 -11.41 6.54
C ASP A 36 -3.34 -10.02 5.99
N GLU A 37 -3.15 -9.90 4.68
CA GLU A 37 -2.92 -8.62 4.00
C GLU A 37 -4.17 -7.74 4.05
N ALA A 38 -5.35 -8.29 3.77
CA ALA A 38 -6.63 -7.60 3.89
C ALA A 38 -6.92 -7.13 5.34
N LEU A 39 -6.59 -7.95 6.34
CA LEU A 39 -6.74 -7.59 7.75
C LEU A 39 -5.79 -6.46 8.16
N ARG A 40 -4.55 -6.46 7.68
CA ARG A 40 -3.58 -5.38 7.94
C ARG A 40 -4.02 -4.06 7.29
N VAL A 41 -4.48 -4.13 6.05
CA VAL A 41 -4.99 -2.96 5.33
C VAL A 41 -6.25 -2.41 6.01
N ASN A 42 -7.18 -3.28 6.44
CA ASN A 42 -8.37 -2.85 7.17
C ASN A 42 -8.04 -2.25 8.55
N ALA A 43 -7.08 -2.83 9.27
CA ALA A 43 -6.59 -2.26 10.54
C ALA A 43 -5.97 -0.88 10.32
N ALA A 44 -5.17 -0.71 9.25
CA ALA A 44 -4.61 0.58 8.88
C ALA A 44 -5.72 1.62 8.55
N TYR A 45 -6.80 1.21 7.89
CA TYR A 45 -7.93 2.12 7.60
C TYR A 45 -8.63 2.59 8.88
N LEU A 46 -8.85 1.69 9.85
CA LEU A 46 -9.44 2.04 11.15
C LEU A 46 -8.54 2.96 11.99
N GLU A 47 -7.23 2.94 11.74
CA GLU A 47 -6.31 3.89 12.36
C GLU A 47 -6.43 5.30 11.78
N HIS A 48 -6.87 5.46 10.53
CA HIS A 48 -7.07 6.77 9.91
C HIS A 48 -8.32 7.47 10.42
N PHE A 49 -9.46 6.75 10.41
CA PHE A 49 -10.77 7.28 10.81
C PHE A 49 -11.60 6.21 11.53
N THR A 50 -12.43 6.64 12.46
CA THR A 50 -13.57 5.84 12.90
C THR A 50 -14.69 6.05 11.88
N PHE A 51 -15.03 5.01 11.12
CA PHE A 51 -16.09 5.05 10.11
C PHE A 51 -17.03 3.85 10.26
N SER A 52 -18.26 3.98 9.74
CA SER A 52 -19.26 2.90 9.73
C SER A 52 -19.33 2.21 8.37
N ASN A 53 -19.11 2.95 7.29
CA ASN A 53 -19.15 2.45 5.92
C ASN A 53 -17.92 2.89 5.15
N ILE A 54 -17.45 2.02 4.25
CA ILE A 54 -16.34 2.29 3.34
C ILE A 54 -16.76 1.86 1.92
N LYS A 55 -16.51 2.72 0.93
CA LYS A 55 -16.78 2.44 -0.48
C LYS A 55 -15.49 2.57 -1.27
N ASP A 56 -15.38 1.77 -2.34
CA ASP A 56 -14.29 1.93 -3.31
C ASP A 56 -14.53 3.16 -4.16
N GLY A 57 -13.51 4.01 -4.26
CA GLY A 57 -13.48 5.15 -5.18
C GLY A 57 -12.86 4.75 -6.52
N GLU A 58 -13.14 5.53 -7.55
CA GLU A 58 -12.58 5.34 -8.88
C GLU A 58 -11.08 5.70 -8.90
N ILE A 59 -10.27 4.85 -9.52
CA ILE A 59 -8.85 5.11 -9.74
C ILE A 59 -8.67 5.58 -11.18
N THR A 60 -8.42 6.86 -11.34
CA THR A 60 -8.11 7.46 -12.64
C THR A 60 -6.72 7.05 -13.13
N ASP A 61 -6.47 7.15 -14.45
CA ASP A 61 -5.13 6.90 -15.03
C ASP A 61 -4.02 7.72 -14.36
N LYS A 62 -4.34 8.93 -13.91
CA LYS A 62 -3.41 9.81 -13.22
C LYS A 62 -3.03 9.26 -11.85
N LEU A 63 -4.00 8.78 -11.09
CA LEU A 63 -3.79 8.13 -9.80
C LEU A 63 -2.98 6.84 -9.95
N ALA A 64 -3.34 5.99 -10.92
CA ALA A 64 -2.62 4.75 -11.20
C ALA A 64 -1.15 5.00 -11.55
N LYS A 65 -0.84 6.01 -12.39
CA LYS A 65 0.53 6.42 -12.72
C LYS A 65 1.32 6.98 -11.54
N ALA A 66 0.63 7.57 -10.56
CA ALA A 66 1.25 8.05 -9.32
C ALA A 66 1.46 6.93 -8.28
N GLY A 67 1.11 5.68 -8.61
CA GLY A 67 1.28 4.53 -7.73
C GLY A 67 0.10 4.28 -6.79
N VAL A 68 -1.05 4.91 -7.00
CA VAL A 68 -2.25 4.62 -6.21
C VAL A 68 -2.84 3.28 -6.62
N THR A 69 -2.97 2.37 -5.66
CA THR A 69 -3.48 1.01 -5.85
C THR A 69 -4.91 0.83 -5.37
N ALA A 70 -5.36 1.65 -4.41
CA ALA A 70 -6.76 1.69 -3.98
C ALA A 70 -7.12 3.09 -3.47
N LYS A 71 -8.39 3.45 -3.65
CA LYS A 71 -9.01 4.65 -3.11
C LYS A 71 -10.24 4.23 -2.31
N LYS A 72 -10.33 4.64 -1.06
CA LYS A 72 -11.39 4.29 -0.14
C LYS A 72 -12.07 5.56 0.38
N ILE A 73 -13.36 5.66 0.19
CA ILE A 73 -14.19 6.76 0.65
C ILE A 73 -14.93 6.30 1.90
N THR A 74 -14.80 7.04 3.00
CA THR A 74 -15.33 6.66 4.31
C THR A 74 -16.53 7.51 4.68
N TYR A 75 -17.54 6.85 5.30
CA TYR A 75 -18.79 7.45 5.72
C TYR A 75 -19.10 7.09 7.17
N ASP A 76 -19.84 7.94 7.85
CA ASP A 76 -20.38 7.66 9.18
C ASP A 76 -21.66 6.78 9.13
N ALA A 77 -22.29 6.56 10.29
CA ALA A 77 -23.52 5.76 10.39
C ALA A 77 -24.75 6.44 9.72
N SER A 78 -24.68 7.74 9.48
CA SER A 78 -25.72 8.53 8.78
C SER A 78 -25.45 8.69 7.29
N GLU A 79 -24.45 7.95 6.76
CA GLU A 79 -23.96 8.07 5.38
C GLU A 79 -23.34 9.45 5.06
N ALA A 80 -22.97 10.25 6.07
CA ALA A 80 -22.24 11.46 5.84
C ALA A 80 -20.76 11.16 5.56
N TYR A 81 -20.19 11.88 4.60
CA TYR A 81 -18.80 11.75 4.21
C TYR A 81 -17.84 12.14 5.36
N ILE A 82 -16.85 11.30 5.64
CA ILE A 82 -15.82 11.56 6.66
C ILE A 82 -14.51 12.00 6.02
N GLY A 83 -14.02 11.23 5.05
CA GLY A 83 -12.73 11.46 4.40
C GLY A 83 -12.38 10.37 3.40
N THR A 84 -11.27 10.55 2.71
CA THR A 84 -10.77 9.61 1.70
C THR A 84 -9.42 9.07 2.11
N ILE A 85 -9.19 7.77 1.93
CA ILE A 85 -7.93 7.08 2.18
C ILE A 85 -7.40 6.54 0.86
N TYR A 86 -6.13 6.79 0.57
CA TYR A 86 -5.44 6.26 -0.60
C TYR A 86 -4.39 5.26 -0.17
N ASN A 87 -4.35 4.12 -0.85
CA ASN A 87 -3.24 3.17 -0.76
C ASN A 87 -2.29 3.45 -1.91
N CYS A 88 -1.02 3.58 -1.61
CA CYS A 88 0.00 3.90 -2.58
C CYS A 88 1.12 2.87 -2.53
N THR A 89 1.68 2.55 -3.70
CA THR A 89 2.91 1.79 -3.86
C THR A 89 3.82 2.59 -4.77
N VAL A 90 4.94 3.05 -4.26
CA VAL A 90 5.91 3.86 -5.00
C VAL A 90 7.29 3.24 -4.94
N ALA A 91 8.09 3.45 -5.98
CA ALA A 91 9.47 2.99 -6.01
C ALA A 91 10.35 3.94 -5.17
N GLY A 92 10.88 3.45 -4.06
CA GLY A 92 11.88 4.12 -3.27
C GLY A 92 13.31 3.78 -3.68
N PHE A 93 14.30 4.25 -2.91
CA PHE A 93 15.71 3.98 -3.18
C PHE A 93 16.11 2.52 -2.88
N GLY A 94 15.58 1.96 -1.78
CA GLY A 94 15.87 0.59 -1.35
C GLY A 94 14.88 -0.46 -1.88
N GLY A 95 13.80 -0.04 -2.52
CA GLY A 95 12.73 -0.89 -3.05
C GLY A 95 11.37 -0.23 -2.93
N ASP A 96 10.32 -0.99 -3.14
CA ASP A 96 8.96 -0.47 -3.08
C ASP A 96 8.59 -0.05 -1.66
N VAL A 97 7.92 1.09 -1.57
CA VAL A 97 7.31 1.63 -0.36
C VAL A 97 5.80 1.58 -0.53
N LYS A 98 5.13 0.83 0.34
CA LYS A 98 3.68 0.78 0.42
C LYS A 98 3.21 1.58 1.61
N PHE A 99 2.29 2.50 1.40
CA PHE A 99 1.75 3.35 2.46
C PHE A 99 0.28 3.68 2.21
N THR A 100 -0.39 4.09 3.25
CA THR A 100 -1.72 4.67 3.20
C THR A 100 -1.67 6.12 3.67
N VAL A 101 -2.42 6.99 3.02
CA VAL A 101 -2.56 8.40 3.41
C VAL A 101 -4.02 8.79 3.42
N SER A 102 -4.45 9.52 4.44
CA SER A 102 -5.83 10.00 4.56
C SER A 102 -5.93 11.50 4.40
N TYR A 103 -7.04 11.91 3.77
CA TYR A 103 -7.38 13.33 3.56
C TYR A 103 -8.76 13.62 4.14
N LYS A 104 -8.86 14.74 4.84
CA LYS A 104 -10.10 15.29 5.40
C LYS A 104 -9.98 16.81 5.49
N ASP A 105 -11.07 17.53 5.29
CA ASP A 105 -11.14 19.00 5.42
C ASP A 105 -10.05 19.75 4.63
N GLY A 106 -9.69 19.22 3.44
CA GLY A 106 -8.69 19.82 2.56
C GLY A 106 -7.23 19.55 2.95
N LYS A 107 -6.98 18.67 3.93
CA LYS A 107 -5.65 18.40 4.49
C LYS A 107 -5.34 16.92 4.55
N ALA A 108 -4.06 16.57 4.42
CA ALA A 108 -3.58 15.24 4.79
C ALA A 108 -3.57 15.12 6.32
N LEU A 109 -4.18 14.06 6.86
CA LEU A 109 -4.29 13.87 8.31
C LEU A 109 -3.31 12.85 8.85
N LYS A 110 -3.15 11.73 8.16
CA LYS A 110 -2.35 10.61 8.67
C LYS A 110 -1.68 9.87 7.52
N PHE A 111 -0.44 9.45 7.78
CA PHE A 111 0.38 8.64 6.90
C PHE A 111 0.79 7.38 7.65
N ILE A 112 0.62 6.21 7.06
CA ILE A 112 0.98 4.92 7.66
C ILE A 112 1.74 4.09 6.63
N VAL A 113 2.96 3.66 6.97
CA VAL A 113 3.74 2.74 6.14
C VAL A 113 3.26 1.32 6.41
N THR A 114 2.80 0.62 5.37
CA THR A 114 2.36 -0.77 5.48
C THR A 114 3.47 -1.75 5.15
N GLU A 115 4.37 -1.37 4.24
CA GLU A 115 5.56 -2.15 3.88
C GLU A 115 6.65 -1.22 3.33
N SER A 116 7.89 -1.41 3.76
CA SER A 116 9.05 -0.69 3.23
C SER A 116 10.31 -1.54 3.30
N LYS A 117 11.12 -1.47 2.25
CA LYS A 117 12.48 -2.06 2.18
C LYS A 117 13.55 -0.98 2.04
N GLU A 118 13.25 0.19 2.56
CA GLU A 118 14.11 1.37 2.43
C GLU A 118 15.44 1.28 3.18
N SER A 119 16.39 2.10 2.72
CA SER A 119 17.63 2.38 3.44
C SER A 119 17.35 3.07 4.79
N GLN A 120 18.38 3.18 5.64
CA GLN A 120 18.24 3.83 6.94
C GLN A 120 17.70 5.27 6.83
N GLN A 121 18.19 6.04 5.83
CA GLN A 121 17.71 7.41 5.60
C GLN A 121 16.26 7.45 5.10
N GLY A 122 15.89 6.54 4.17
CA GLY A 122 14.53 6.40 3.69
C GLY A 122 13.57 6.02 4.80
N SER A 123 13.96 5.06 5.63
CA SER A 123 13.17 4.64 6.80
C SER A 123 12.99 5.77 7.82
N ALA A 124 14.03 6.57 8.06
CA ALA A 124 13.94 7.73 8.97
C ALA A 124 13.00 8.82 8.43
N PHE A 125 13.03 9.07 7.11
CA PHE A 125 12.08 9.98 6.46
C PHE A 125 10.63 9.50 6.61
N LEU A 126 10.36 8.22 6.31
CA LEU A 126 9.03 7.63 6.43
C LEU A 126 8.51 7.66 7.87
N ALA A 127 9.37 7.32 8.84
CA ALA A 127 9.04 7.39 10.27
C ALA A 127 8.72 8.83 10.73
N GLY A 128 9.38 9.84 10.14
CA GLY A 128 9.05 11.24 10.36
C GLY A 128 7.63 11.60 9.90
N LEU A 129 7.21 11.06 8.74
CA LEU A 129 5.84 11.26 8.24
C LEU A 129 4.80 10.54 9.10
N GLU A 130 5.07 9.31 9.53
CA GLU A 130 4.18 8.55 10.42
C GLU A 130 4.05 9.18 11.81
N GLY A 131 5.11 9.84 12.28
CA GLY A 131 5.14 10.52 13.59
C GLY A 131 4.36 11.83 13.62
N ASP A 132 3.97 12.39 12.47
CA ASP A 132 3.19 13.63 12.41
C ASP A 132 1.74 13.38 12.83
N LYS A 133 1.36 14.01 13.95
CA LYS A 133 0.03 13.83 14.56
C LYS A 133 -0.95 14.95 14.20
N ASP A 134 -0.45 16.08 13.74
CA ASP A 134 -1.27 17.26 13.39
C ASP A 134 -1.36 17.52 11.88
N GLY A 135 -0.71 16.69 11.07
CA GLY A 135 -0.66 16.79 9.61
C GLY A 135 0.22 17.93 9.09
N SER A 136 0.98 18.61 9.96
CA SER A 136 1.80 19.76 9.56
C SER A 136 2.92 19.36 8.60
N ILE A 137 3.61 18.27 8.89
CA ILE A 137 4.66 17.71 8.03
C ILE A 137 4.06 17.15 6.74
N LEU A 138 2.90 16.48 6.84
CA LEU A 138 2.22 15.89 5.67
C LEU A 138 1.73 16.95 4.68
N ASN A 139 1.40 18.14 5.17
CA ASN A 139 0.97 19.26 4.34
C ASN A 139 2.16 20.09 3.80
N ASN A 140 3.35 19.93 4.38
CA ASN A 140 4.56 20.65 3.98
C ASN A 140 5.79 19.73 3.96
N LEU A 141 5.86 18.85 2.96
CA LEU A 141 6.96 17.90 2.78
C LEU A 141 8.31 18.55 2.43
N ALA A 142 8.36 19.87 2.17
CA ALA A 142 9.56 20.54 1.67
C ALA A 142 10.77 20.45 2.61
N ASP A 143 10.55 20.35 3.92
CA ASP A 143 11.59 20.37 4.93
C ASP A 143 12.22 19.00 5.23
N ASN A 144 11.68 17.89 4.69
CA ASN A 144 12.13 16.52 5.00
C ASN A 144 13.08 15.91 3.97
N LYS A 145 13.77 16.73 3.19
CA LYS A 145 14.64 16.29 2.06
C LYS A 145 15.96 15.60 2.44
N ALA A 146 16.36 15.59 3.69
CA ALA A 146 17.70 15.17 4.08
C ALA A 146 17.96 13.67 3.87
N GLY A 147 18.68 13.32 2.81
CA GLY A 147 19.31 12.02 2.62
C GLY A 147 18.52 10.95 1.88
N SER A 148 17.28 11.23 1.44
CA SER A 148 16.42 10.24 0.77
C SER A 148 15.67 10.82 -0.43
N THR A 149 16.39 11.47 -1.35
CA THR A 149 15.77 12.22 -2.47
C THR A 149 14.86 11.38 -3.36
N VAL A 150 15.21 10.12 -3.63
CA VAL A 150 14.41 9.24 -4.51
C VAL A 150 13.07 8.92 -3.86
N THR A 151 13.11 8.41 -2.62
CA THR A 151 11.92 8.06 -1.84
C THR A 151 11.06 9.29 -1.54
N TYR A 152 11.71 10.41 -1.18
CA TYR A 152 11.04 11.70 -0.99
C TYR A 152 10.26 12.14 -2.24
N ASN A 153 10.89 12.13 -3.41
CA ASN A 153 10.24 12.57 -4.64
C ASN A 153 9.09 11.64 -5.03
N ALA A 154 9.25 10.33 -4.86
CA ALA A 154 8.21 9.36 -5.17
C ALA A 154 6.99 9.53 -4.24
N VAL A 155 7.21 9.61 -2.93
CA VAL A 155 6.16 9.81 -1.93
C VAL A 155 5.46 11.15 -2.10
N SER A 156 6.22 12.26 -2.25
CA SER A 156 5.67 13.60 -2.45
C SER A 156 4.79 13.68 -3.70
N SER A 157 5.24 13.13 -4.83
CA SER A 157 4.48 13.13 -6.09
C SER A 157 3.18 12.35 -5.97
N ALA A 158 3.22 11.19 -5.29
CA ALA A 158 2.02 10.40 -5.03
C ALA A 158 1.05 11.15 -4.13
N MET A 159 1.52 11.73 -3.02
CA MET A 159 0.69 12.49 -2.08
C MET A 159 0.09 13.75 -2.74
N GLU A 160 0.85 14.49 -3.54
CA GLU A 160 0.35 15.64 -4.28
C GLU A 160 -0.75 15.24 -5.27
N THR A 161 -0.58 14.12 -5.96
CA THR A 161 -1.59 13.59 -6.88
C THR A 161 -2.86 13.19 -6.15
N CYS A 162 -2.74 12.51 -5.00
CA CYS A 162 -3.86 12.15 -4.15
C CYS A 162 -4.58 13.38 -3.59
N LEU A 163 -3.84 14.40 -3.14
CA LEU A 163 -4.42 15.64 -2.64
C LEU A 163 -5.22 16.38 -3.74
N ASN A 164 -4.66 16.47 -4.95
CA ASN A 164 -5.34 17.12 -6.08
C ASN A 164 -6.62 16.38 -6.48
N ASP A 165 -6.61 15.05 -6.49
CA ASP A 165 -7.78 14.22 -6.73
C ASP A 165 -8.84 14.45 -5.64
N TYR A 166 -8.43 14.35 -4.38
CA TYR A 166 -9.29 14.60 -3.22
C TYR A 166 -9.95 16.00 -3.29
N LEU A 167 -9.16 17.06 -3.57
CA LEU A 167 -9.68 18.41 -3.64
C LEU A 167 -10.65 18.61 -4.81
N SER A 168 -10.45 17.89 -5.92
CA SER A 168 -11.37 17.93 -7.07
C SER A 168 -12.74 17.34 -6.74
N GLU A 169 -12.78 16.28 -5.93
CA GLU A 169 -14.03 15.66 -5.47
C GLU A 169 -14.67 16.42 -4.31
N TYR A 170 -13.90 16.87 -3.33
CA TYR A 170 -14.41 17.60 -2.17
C TYR A 170 -15.06 18.95 -2.55
N LYS A 171 -14.62 19.58 -3.62
CA LYS A 171 -15.27 20.80 -4.13
C LYS A 171 -16.62 20.55 -4.83
N SER A 172 -16.92 19.28 -5.12
CA SER A 172 -18.16 18.86 -5.78
C SER A 172 -19.19 18.23 -4.80
N LEU A 173 -18.82 18.07 -3.52
CA LEU A 173 -19.66 17.62 -2.42
C LEU A 173 -20.08 18.81 -1.55
#